data_7381e75aea7f3ecf488d175321aa4820
#
_entry.id   7381e75aea7f3ecf488d175321aa4820
#
_cell.length_a   1.000
_cell.length_b   1.000
_cell.length_c   1.000
_cell.angle_alpha   90.00
_cell.angle_beta   90.00
_cell.angle_gamma   90.00
#
_symmetry.space_group_name_H-M   'P 1'
#
loop_
_entity.id
_entity.type
_entity.pdbx_description
1 polymer ?
#
loop_
_entity_poly.entity_id
_entity_poly.type
_entity_poly.pdbx_seq_one_letter_code
_entity_poly.pdbx_strand_id
1 'polypeptide(L)'
;MSQWTTVCKLDDILPGTGVCALVEQQQIAVFRPHNDEQVYAISNIDPFAQASVLSRGILAEHHEELWVASPLKKQHFRLYDGFCLEDGAYSVAAYDTQVTNGNVQISIADRDIAVDNSQPLP
;
A
#
# COMPACT_ATOMS: atom_id res chain seq x y z
N MET A 1 12.74 -2.03 16.38
CA MET A 1 12.72 -3.38 15.91
C MET A 1 11.45 -3.70 15.17
N SER A 2 11.57 -4.26 14.02
CA SER A 2 10.40 -4.53 13.22
C SER A 2 9.65 -5.75 13.71
N GLN A 3 8.36 -5.71 13.66
CA GLN A 3 7.51 -6.84 13.91
C GLN A 3 6.74 -7.14 12.66
N TRP A 4 6.74 -8.41 12.29
CA TRP A 4 6.04 -8.85 11.10
C TRP A 4 4.70 -9.47 11.45
N THR A 5 3.65 -9.00 10.83
CA THR A 5 2.30 -9.51 11.03
C THR A 5 1.85 -10.22 9.75
N THR A 6 1.47 -11.47 9.86
CA THR A 6 0.94 -12.21 8.72
C THR A 6 -0.50 -11.75 8.48
N VAL A 7 -0.79 -11.30 7.27
CA VAL A 7 -2.12 -10.77 6.94
C VAL A 7 -2.93 -11.68 6.04
N CYS A 8 -2.27 -12.46 5.21
CA CYS A 8 -2.97 -13.39 4.31
C CYS A 8 -1.93 -14.29 3.64
N LYS A 9 -2.42 -15.23 2.84
CA LYS A 9 -1.56 -16.03 1.99
C LYS A 9 -1.36 -15.31 0.68
N LEU A 10 -0.20 -15.51 0.06
CA LEU A 10 0.07 -14.91 -1.23
C LEU A 10 -1.00 -15.29 -2.24
N ASP A 11 -1.43 -16.55 -2.21
CA ASP A 11 -2.43 -17.03 -3.15
C ASP A 11 -3.81 -16.43 -2.93
N ASP A 12 -4.03 -15.74 -1.81
CA ASP A 12 -5.29 -15.05 -1.59
C ASP A 12 -5.37 -13.75 -2.40
N ILE A 13 -4.26 -13.31 -2.99
CA ILE A 13 -4.25 -12.11 -3.79
C ILE A 13 -4.01 -12.50 -5.24
N LEU A 14 -5.02 -12.33 -6.07
CA LEU A 14 -4.85 -12.61 -7.50
C LEU A 14 -3.89 -11.61 -8.11
N PRO A 15 -3.01 -12.05 -9.02
CA PRO A 15 -2.12 -11.09 -9.68
C PRO A 15 -2.89 -9.96 -10.34
N GLY A 16 -2.36 -8.75 -10.20
CA GLY A 16 -3.01 -7.57 -10.76
C GLY A 16 -4.09 -6.97 -9.87
N THR A 17 -4.22 -7.45 -8.62
CA THR A 17 -5.27 -6.95 -7.73
C THR A 17 -4.71 -6.60 -6.36
N GLY A 18 -5.59 -6.08 -5.51
CA GLY A 18 -5.28 -5.78 -4.13
C GLY A 18 -6.33 -6.29 -3.18
N VAL A 19 -5.96 -6.41 -1.92
CA VAL A 19 -6.88 -6.78 -0.85
C VAL A 19 -6.66 -5.81 0.30
N CYS A 20 -7.63 -5.71 1.19
CA CYS A 20 -7.53 -4.87 2.36
C CYS A 20 -7.24 -5.72 3.58
N ALA A 21 -6.27 -5.31 4.37
CA ALA A 21 -5.93 -5.98 5.63
C ALA A 21 -6.02 -4.98 6.76
N LEU A 22 -6.40 -5.46 7.94
CA LEU A 22 -6.45 -4.61 9.12
C LEU A 22 -5.30 -5.03 10.03
N VAL A 23 -4.37 -4.12 10.29
CA VAL A 23 -3.22 -4.40 11.12
C VAL A 23 -3.13 -3.31 12.17
N GLU A 24 -3.29 -3.66 13.43
CA GLU A 24 -3.23 -2.70 14.54
C GLU A 24 -4.14 -1.50 14.29
N GLN A 25 -5.34 -1.80 13.84
CA GLN A 25 -6.37 -0.79 13.60
C GLN A 25 -6.10 0.10 12.39
N GLN A 26 -5.08 -0.23 11.60
CA GLN A 26 -4.82 0.49 10.37
C GLN A 26 -5.30 -0.32 9.20
N GLN A 27 -6.00 0.33 8.27
CA GLN A 27 -6.49 -0.32 7.08
C GLN A 27 -5.44 -0.19 6.00
N ILE A 28 -4.94 -1.32 5.54
CA ILE A 28 -3.80 -1.38 4.64
C ILE A 28 -4.22 -2.09 3.37
N ALA A 29 -3.90 -1.48 2.23
CA ALA A 29 -4.12 -2.10 0.93
C ALA A 29 -2.86 -2.87 0.55
N VAL A 30 -3.01 -4.15 0.22
CA VAL A 30 -1.89 -5.01 -0.16
C VAL A 30 -2.09 -5.41 -1.60
N PHE A 31 -1.13 -5.09 -2.45
CA PHE A 31 -1.23 -5.33 -3.88
C PHE A 31 -0.23 -6.37 -4.36
N ARG A 32 -0.66 -7.22 -5.27
CA ARG A 32 0.19 -8.18 -5.95
C ARG A 32 0.13 -7.86 -7.43
N PRO A 33 1.05 -7.03 -7.95
CA PRO A 33 0.92 -6.54 -9.32
C PRO A 33 1.11 -7.61 -10.38
N HIS A 34 1.98 -8.59 -10.12
CA HIS A 34 2.33 -9.58 -11.10
C HIS A 34 2.20 -10.99 -10.52
N ASN A 35 2.33 -11.99 -11.36
CA ASN A 35 2.23 -13.39 -10.93
C ASN A 35 3.58 -13.85 -10.38
N ASP A 36 4.00 -13.22 -9.30
CA ASP A 36 5.24 -13.55 -8.59
C ASP A 36 5.01 -13.28 -7.11
N GLU A 37 6.07 -13.22 -6.32
CA GLU A 37 5.95 -13.03 -4.88
C GLU A 37 6.12 -11.58 -4.45
N GLN A 38 6.16 -10.65 -5.39
CA GLN A 38 6.33 -9.25 -5.03
C GLN A 38 4.99 -8.64 -4.64
N VAL A 39 4.93 -8.09 -3.43
CA VAL A 39 3.73 -7.41 -2.95
C VAL A 39 4.10 -6.04 -2.42
N TYR A 40 3.14 -5.15 -2.39
CA TYR A 40 3.31 -3.78 -1.89
C TYR A 40 2.16 -3.46 -0.94
N ALA A 41 2.43 -2.65 0.07
CA ALA A 41 1.42 -2.29 1.05
C ALA A 41 1.43 -0.79 1.26
N ILE A 42 0.28 -0.16 1.10
CA ILE A 42 0.10 1.26 1.38
C ILE A 42 -1.21 1.42 2.15
N SER A 43 -1.44 2.61 2.70
CA SER A 43 -2.71 2.88 3.38
C SER A 43 -3.87 2.61 2.41
N ASN A 44 -4.94 2.02 2.91
CA ASN A 44 -6.13 1.78 2.10
C ASN A 44 -7.02 3.01 2.00
N ILE A 45 -6.71 4.06 2.74
CA ILE A 45 -7.57 5.23 2.80
C ILE A 45 -7.14 6.24 1.75
N ASP A 46 -8.09 6.57 0.85
CA ASP A 46 -7.92 7.62 -0.14
C ASP A 46 -8.05 8.96 0.59
N PRO A 47 -6.99 9.77 0.65
CA PRO A 47 -7.05 11.01 1.43
C PRO A 47 -7.94 12.08 0.80
N PHE A 48 -8.24 11.98 -0.49
CA PHE A 48 -9.14 12.94 -1.14
C PHE A 48 -10.60 12.60 -0.83
N ALA A 49 -10.93 11.31 -0.80
CA ALA A 49 -12.29 10.87 -0.55
C ALA A 49 -12.53 10.52 0.91
N GLN A 50 -11.45 10.35 1.69
CA GLN A 50 -11.51 9.92 3.08
C GLN A 50 -12.29 8.62 3.21
N ALA A 51 -12.00 7.68 2.33
CA ALA A 51 -12.68 6.39 2.27
C ALA A 51 -11.68 5.28 2.07
N SER A 52 -11.97 4.10 2.61
CA SER A 52 -11.08 2.94 2.57
C SER A 52 -11.31 2.18 1.28
N VAL A 53 -10.75 2.65 0.19
CA VAL A 53 -11.04 2.12 -1.13
C VAL A 53 -9.83 1.83 -2.00
N LEU A 54 -8.61 2.16 -1.57
CA LEU A 54 -7.47 2.03 -2.49
C LEU A 54 -7.21 0.59 -2.92
N SER A 55 -7.52 -0.40 -2.08
CA SER A 55 -7.35 -1.79 -2.46
C SER A 55 -8.23 -2.20 -3.64
N ARG A 56 -9.27 -1.42 -3.93
CA ARG A 56 -10.17 -1.69 -5.05
C ARG A 56 -9.80 -0.89 -6.29
N GLY A 57 -8.70 -0.14 -6.23
CA GLY A 57 -8.27 0.68 -7.35
C GLY A 57 -7.68 -0.15 -8.47
N ILE A 58 -7.40 0.51 -9.57
CA ILE A 58 -6.87 -0.12 -10.76
C ILE A 58 -5.37 0.09 -10.79
N LEU A 59 -4.62 -1.00 -10.92
CA LEU A 59 -3.18 -0.92 -11.00
C LEU A 59 -2.76 -0.45 -12.39
N ALA A 60 -1.73 0.38 -12.43
CA ALA A 60 -1.19 0.91 -13.67
C ALA A 60 0.32 1.00 -13.57
N GLU A 61 0.97 0.90 -14.73
CA GLU A 61 2.41 1.07 -14.79
C GLU A 61 2.68 2.33 -15.58
N HIS A 62 3.54 3.20 -15.03
CA HIS A 62 3.83 4.48 -15.65
C HIS A 62 5.29 4.80 -15.39
N HIS A 63 6.07 4.93 -16.43
CA HIS A 63 7.52 5.18 -16.34
C HIS A 63 8.21 4.11 -15.51
N GLU A 64 7.82 2.86 -15.74
CA GLU A 64 8.40 1.70 -15.06
C GLU A 64 8.12 1.69 -13.56
N GLU A 65 7.17 2.47 -13.10
CA GLU A 65 6.74 2.47 -11.72
C GLU A 65 5.29 1.99 -11.64
N LEU A 66 4.95 1.38 -10.52
CA LEU A 66 3.61 0.83 -10.31
C LEU A 66 2.79 1.78 -9.46
N TRP A 67 1.57 2.02 -9.91
CA TRP A 67 0.64 2.95 -9.28
C TRP A 67 -0.72 2.28 -9.11
N VAL A 68 -1.50 2.78 -8.18
CA VAL A 68 -2.92 2.41 -8.10
C VAL A 68 -3.73 3.70 -8.26
N ALA A 69 -4.75 3.64 -9.12
CA ALA A 69 -5.68 4.74 -9.30
C ALA A 69 -6.88 4.53 -8.40
N SER A 70 -7.20 5.52 -7.57
CA SER A 70 -8.35 5.43 -6.68
C SER A 70 -9.63 5.25 -7.47
N PRO A 71 -10.53 4.37 -7.07
CA PRO A 71 -11.77 4.17 -7.79
C PRO A 71 -12.74 5.35 -7.65
N LEU A 72 -12.56 6.20 -6.64
CA LEU A 72 -13.48 7.30 -6.40
C LEU A 72 -13.02 8.61 -7.01
N LYS A 73 -11.80 9.02 -6.70
CA LYS A 73 -11.30 10.31 -7.14
C LYS A 73 -10.28 10.22 -8.25
N LYS A 74 -9.83 9.01 -8.54
CA LYS A 74 -8.93 8.71 -9.67
C LYS A 74 -7.52 9.28 -9.55
N GLN A 75 -7.13 9.76 -8.39
CA GLN A 75 -5.75 10.12 -8.17
C GLN A 75 -4.91 8.84 -8.08
N HIS A 76 -3.62 8.97 -8.38
CA HIS A 76 -2.70 7.85 -8.45
C HIS A 76 -1.74 7.85 -7.27
N PHE A 77 -1.54 6.69 -6.67
CA PHE A 77 -0.62 6.53 -5.55
C PHE A 77 0.40 5.46 -5.92
N ARG A 78 1.68 5.79 -5.76
CA ARG A 78 2.75 4.87 -6.11
C ARG A 78 2.82 3.75 -5.09
N LEU A 79 2.90 2.52 -5.56
CA LEU A 79 2.87 1.37 -4.64
C LEU A 79 4.10 1.29 -3.77
N TYR A 80 5.24 1.71 -4.28
CA TYR A 80 6.50 1.60 -3.56
C TYR A 80 6.51 2.45 -2.30
N ASP A 81 6.00 3.67 -2.35
CA ASP A 81 6.14 4.60 -1.24
C ASP A 81 4.88 5.40 -0.93
N GLY A 82 3.79 5.18 -1.64
CA GLY A 82 2.55 5.90 -1.38
C GLY A 82 2.49 7.32 -1.93
N PHE A 83 3.47 7.71 -2.76
CA PHE A 83 3.52 9.07 -3.29
C PHE A 83 2.33 9.33 -4.21
N CYS A 84 1.65 10.47 -3.99
CA CYS A 84 0.52 10.84 -4.83
C CYS A 84 1.01 11.63 -6.04
N LEU A 85 0.72 11.13 -7.23
CA LEU A 85 1.19 11.73 -8.48
C LEU A 85 0.65 13.14 -8.67
N GLU A 86 -0.61 13.36 -8.37
CA GLU A 86 -1.27 14.62 -8.62
C GLU A 86 -0.99 15.68 -7.57
N ASP A 87 -0.71 15.25 -6.33
CA ASP A 87 -0.44 16.21 -5.26
C ASP A 87 0.32 15.50 -4.16
N GLY A 88 1.64 15.67 -4.13
CA GLY A 88 2.49 14.99 -3.17
C GLY A 88 2.15 15.23 -1.71
N ALA A 89 1.45 16.34 -1.42
CA ALA A 89 1.05 16.61 -0.04
C ALA A 89 -0.02 15.62 0.45
N TYR A 90 -0.68 14.92 -0.46
CA TYR A 90 -1.70 13.95 -0.11
C TYR A 90 -1.20 12.51 -0.26
N SER A 91 0.11 12.32 -0.22
CA SER A 91 0.68 10.98 -0.26
C SER A 91 0.25 10.19 0.96
N VAL A 92 0.23 8.87 0.84
CA VAL A 92 -0.21 7.99 1.90
C VAL A 92 0.95 7.17 2.44
N ALA A 93 0.78 6.59 3.60
CA ALA A 93 1.83 5.78 4.21
C ALA A 93 2.06 4.51 3.41
N ALA A 94 3.30 4.06 3.38
CA ALA A 94 3.67 2.79 2.79
C ALA A 94 4.35 1.95 3.86
N TYR A 95 4.25 0.63 3.72
CA TYR A 95 4.71 -0.30 4.73
C TYR A 95 5.61 -1.35 4.12
N ASP A 96 6.54 -1.84 4.92
CA ASP A 96 7.42 -2.91 4.47
C ASP A 96 6.64 -4.22 4.36
N THR A 97 6.99 -5.01 3.36
CA THR A 97 6.35 -6.30 3.14
C THR A 97 7.40 -7.39 2.96
N GLN A 98 7.00 -8.62 3.26
CA GLN A 98 7.78 -9.79 2.87
C GLN A 98 6.84 -10.96 2.67
N VAL A 99 7.28 -11.93 1.88
CA VAL A 99 6.54 -13.18 1.70
C VAL A 99 7.44 -14.31 2.23
N THR A 100 6.92 -15.04 3.20
CA THR A 100 7.66 -16.12 3.85
C THR A 100 6.80 -17.37 3.85
N ASN A 101 7.25 -18.41 3.20
CA ASN A 101 6.51 -19.68 3.12
C ASN A 101 5.08 -19.47 2.60
N GLY A 102 4.95 -18.59 1.61
CA GLY A 102 3.65 -18.33 1.01
C GLY A 102 2.75 -17.40 1.82
N ASN A 103 3.24 -16.86 2.93
CA ASN A 103 2.46 -15.94 3.76
C ASN A 103 2.93 -14.51 3.54
N VAL A 104 1.98 -13.60 3.36
CA VAL A 104 2.26 -12.18 3.20
C VAL A 104 2.32 -11.55 4.58
N GLN A 105 3.42 -10.87 4.85
CA GLN A 105 3.63 -10.23 6.14
C GLN A 105 3.91 -8.75 5.96
N ILE A 106 3.45 -7.94 6.90
CA ILE A 106 3.59 -6.49 6.88
C ILE A 106 4.22 -6.04 8.18
N SER A 107 5.12 -5.08 8.10
CA SER A 107 5.68 -4.41 9.27
C SER A 107 5.32 -2.94 9.17
N ILE A 108 4.59 -2.42 10.15
CA ILE A 108 4.15 -1.03 10.08
C ILE A 108 4.95 -0.11 10.99
N ALA A 109 5.58 -0.65 12.01
CA ALA A 109 6.14 0.20 13.05
C ALA A 109 7.21 1.15 12.55
N ASP A 110 8.20 0.63 11.85
CA ASP A 110 9.34 1.45 11.44
C ASP A 110 8.98 2.43 10.35
N ARG A 111 8.16 2.00 9.40
CA ARG A 111 7.80 2.86 8.29
C ARG A 111 6.86 3.97 8.76
N ASP A 112 5.99 3.69 9.72
CA ASP A 112 5.14 4.71 10.27
C ASP A 112 5.97 5.78 10.92
N ILE A 113 6.94 5.42 11.71
CA ILE A 113 7.78 6.39 12.37
C ILE A 113 8.57 7.21 11.35
N ALA A 114 9.09 6.55 10.34
CA ALA A 114 9.86 7.24 9.32
C ALA A 114 9.01 8.23 8.54
N VAL A 115 7.78 7.85 8.24
CA VAL A 115 6.89 8.74 7.52
C VAL A 115 6.60 9.98 8.35
N ASP A 116 6.35 9.81 9.64
CA ASP A 116 6.09 10.93 10.49
C ASP A 116 7.29 11.86 10.54
N ASN A 117 8.46 11.29 10.61
CA ASN A 117 9.65 12.12 10.69
C ASN A 117 9.94 12.84 9.41
N SER A 118 9.56 12.25 8.32
CA SER A 118 9.86 12.84 7.04
C SER A 118 8.90 13.92 6.66
N GLN A 119 7.89 14.18 7.47
CA GLN A 119 6.93 15.13 7.16
C GLN A 119 7.08 16.29 7.96
N PRO A 120 8.02 16.83 7.99
CA PRO A 120 8.14 17.88 8.75
C PRO A 120 7.36 18.88 8.36
N LEU A 121 6.93 18.89 8.47
CA LEU A 121 6.44 19.59 8.36
C LEU A 121 6.59 20.55 8.27
N PRO A 122 6.51 21.01 8.04
CA PRO A 122 6.78 22.05 7.81
C PRO A 122 6.46 22.90 7.94
#